data_f19d5c7a29b5bca092f138a3fefc4de2
#
_entry.id   f19d5c7a29b5bca092f138a3fefc4de2
#
_cell.length_a   1.000
_cell.length_b   1.000
_cell.length_c   1.000
_cell.angle_alpha   90.00
_cell.angle_beta   90.00
_cell.angle_gamma   90.00
#
_symmetry.space_group_name_H-M   'P 1'
#
loop_
_entity.id
_entity.type
_entity.pdbx_description
1 polymer ?
#
loop_
_entity_poly.entity_id
_entity_poly.type
_entity_poly.pdbx_seq_one_letter_code
_entity_poly.pdbx_strand_id
1 'polypeptide(L)'
;MRLLSDQKFETIHAFEVVDDDKMVSWLRTAVTKPGAPGYDTNRYFLWCTFSVLAPYRRRGIGRSHLPVLLELMDRDGCHTLTLESEEEPGHAFLGWLGAAKKSEGAENRLHIPEVDWAMIRRWIDEGEKGSPETKLEVYDDHIPDALLEEFAPQFSALLNTMPWDDLDHGEIVATPEVLRHEYERMDLAGLKHHTVLTREPNGVISGMTDITWAPHRPKILSQLFTGVRPDARGRGIGKWLKAYMLDRMHRLYPDAEWISTGNADSNGPMLAINKRMGFKRHRWGAEYQISRDKLAERVEALV
;
A
#
# COMPACT_ATOMS: atom_id res chain seq x y z
N MET A 1 -10.11 17.69 -5.76
CA MET A 1 -11.46 17.27 -6.18
C MET A 1 -11.52 16.46 -7.49
N ARG A 2 -10.74 16.75 -8.54
CA ARG A 2 -10.71 15.93 -9.78
C ARG A 2 -10.13 14.51 -9.60
N LEU A 3 -9.29 14.25 -8.62
CA LEU A 3 -8.69 12.93 -8.34
C LEU A 3 -9.66 11.91 -7.71
N LEU A 4 -10.86 12.32 -7.29
CA LEU A 4 -11.81 11.43 -6.60
C LEU A 4 -12.92 10.87 -7.52
N SER A 5 -13.12 11.44 -8.71
CA SER A 5 -14.34 11.18 -9.49
C SER A 5 -14.16 10.27 -10.70
N ASP A 6 -12.96 9.95 -11.13
CA ASP A 6 -12.76 9.16 -12.35
C ASP A 6 -11.64 8.12 -12.19
N GLN A 7 -11.94 7.09 -11.42
CA GLN A 7 -11.09 5.91 -11.31
C GLN A 7 -11.50 4.92 -12.39
N LYS A 8 -10.57 4.58 -13.28
CA LYS A 8 -10.84 3.69 -14.42
C LYS A 8 -11.36 2.32 -13.99
N PHE A 9 -10.79 1.77 -12.92
CA PHE A 9 -11.03 0.39 -12.46
C PHE A 9 -11.82 0.30 -11.16
N GLU A 10 -12.09 1.43 -10.50
CA GLU A 10 -12.82 1.48 -9.24
C GLU A 10 -13.96 2.48 -9.31
N THR A 11 -15.06 2.17 -8.63
CA THR A 11 -16.10 3.13 -8.29
C THR A 11 -15.75 3.74 -6.94
N ILE A 12 -15.61 5.07 -6.91
CA ILE A 12 -15.32 5.82 -5.69
C ILE A 12 -16.54 6.60 -5.26
N HIS A 13 -16.91 6.48 -3.98
CA HIS A 13 -17.90 7.34 -3.35
C HIS A 13 -17.22 8.16 -2.27
N ALA A 14 -17.52 9.46 -2.23
CA ALA A 14 -17.01 10.37 -1.22
C ALA A 14 -18.16 11.17 -0.63
N PHE A 15 -18.20 11.22 0.70
CA PHE A 15 -19.19 11.95 1.49
C PHE A 15 -18.48 12.82 2.51
N GLU A 16 -19.12 13.90 2.89
CA GLU A 16 -18.64 14.79 3.94
C GLU A 16 -19.77 15.08 4.94
N VAL A 17 -19.39 15.34 6.18
CA VAL A 17 -20.26 15.93 7.18
C VAL A 17 -19.77 17.34 7.43
N VAL A 18 -20.68 18.31 7.29
CA VAL A 18 -20.40 19.74 7.46
C VAL A 18 -21.14 20.26 8.68
N ASP A 19 -20.45 21.05 9.51
CA ASP A 19 -20.99 21.78 10.66
C ASP A 19 -20.52 23.23 10.55
N ASP A 20 -21.48 24.18 10.46
CA ASP A 20 -21.22 25.61 10.24
C ASP A 20 -20.20 25.88 9.11
N ASP A 21 -20.49 25.37 7.90
CA ASP A 21 -19.64 25.48 6.69
C ASP A 21 -18.24 24.87 6.82
N LYS A 22 -17.97 24.10 7.87
CA LYS A 22 -16.72 23.41 8.08
C LYS A 22 -16.88 21.90 7.93
N MET A 23 -16.10 21.30 7.03
CA MET A 23 -16.03 19.85 6.94
C MET A 23 -15.43 19.28 8.23
N VAL A 24 -16.24 18.51 8.98
CA VAL A 24 -15.86 17.92 10.28
C VAL A 24 -15.61 16.42 10.20
N SER A 25 -16.08 15.79 9.12
CA SER A 25 -15.83 14.39 8.81
C SER A 25 -15.88 14.18 7.31
N TRP A 26 -15.15 13.18 6.84
CA TRP A 26 -15.25 12.69 5.47
C TRP A 26 -15.23 11.16 5.47
N LEU A 27 -15.82 10.58 4.43
CA LEU A 27 -15.85 9.15 4.17
C LEU A 27 -15.57 8.95 2.69
N ARG A 28 -14.69 8.00 2.38
CA ARG A 28 -14.39 7.56 1.03
C ARG A 28 -14.50 6.04 0.97
N THR A 29 -15.16 5.54 -0.06
CA THR A 29 -15.19 4.10 -0.34
C THR A 29 -14.68 3.84 -1.76
N ALA A 30 -14.20 2.62 -1.97
CA ALA A 30 -13.79 2.10 -3.25
C ALA A 30 -14.31 0.68 -3.43
N VAL A 31 -14.83 0.38 -4.61
CA VAL A 31 -15.21 -0.97 -5.05
C VAL A 31 -14.74 -1.20 -6.48
N THR A 32 -14.26 -2.40 -6.77
CA THR A 32 -13.78 -2.77 -8.10
C THR A 32 -14.92 -2.76 -9.12
N LYS A 33 -14.74 -2.07 -10.26
CA LYS A 33 -15.74 -1.97 -11.33
C LYS A 33 -15.86 -3.26 -12.13
N PRO A 34 -17.06 -3.60 -12.66
CA PRO A 34 -17.21 -4.66 -13.65
C PRO A 34 -16.26 -4.47 -14.84
N GLY A 35 -15.57 -5.54 -15.22
CA GLY A 35 -14.58 -5.53 -16.29
C GLY A 35 -13.18 -5.05 -15.90
N ALA A 36 -12.98 -4.59 -14.66
CA ALA A 36 -11.63 -4.31 -14.15
C ALA A 36 -10.83 -5.61 -13.95
N PRO A 37 -9.50 -5.58 -14.13
CA PRO A 37 -8.66 -6.72 -13.80
C PRO A 37 -8.84 -7.14 -12.33
N GLY A 38 -8.98 -8.44 -12.10
CA GLY A 38 -9.24 -9.00 -10.78
C GLY A 38 -10.68 -8.81 -10.25
N TYR A 39 -11.62 -8.31 -11.07
CA TYR A 39 -13.00 -8.06 -10.65
C TYR A 39 -13.65 -9.27 -9.98
N ASP A 40 -13.55 -10.46 -10.58
CA ASP A 40 -14.24 -11.66 -10.10
C ASP A 40 -13.90 -12.04 -8.66
N THR A 41 -12.69 -11.75 -8.22
CA THR A 41 -12.23 -12.03 -6.85
C THR A 41 -12.36 -10.82 -5.91
N ASN A 42 -12.41 -9.59 -6.45
CA ASN A 42 -12.40 -8.35 -5.65
C ASN A 42 -13.77 -7.66 -5.52
N ARG A 43 -14.75 -7.99 -6.33
CA ARG A 43 -16.09 -7.34 -6.36
C ARG A 43 -16.87 -7.39 -5.05
N TYR A 44 -16.47 -8.26 -4.14
CA TYR A 44 -17.18 -8.48 -2.87
C TYR A 44 -16.72 -7.59 -1.73
N PHE A 45 -15.65 -6.81 -1.96
CA PHE A 45 -15.02 -5.99 -0.94
C PHE A 45 -15.33 -4.51 -1.15
N LEU A 46 -15.89 -3.87 -0.12
CA LEU A 46 -15.98 -2.42 -0.03
C LEU A 46 -14.83 -1.92 0.85
N TRP A 47 -13.87 -1.24 0.24
CA TRP A 47 -12.79 -0.59 0.97
C TRP A 47 -13.25 0.77 1.46
N CYS A 48 -13.03 1.08 2.72
CA CYS A 48 -13.51 2.32 3.32
C CYS A 48 -12.44 2.97 4.18
N THR A 49 -12.27 4.26 3.96
CA THR A 49 -11.51 5.14 4.84
C THR A 49 -12.41 6.29 5.25
N PHE A 50 -12.44 6.63 6.52
CA PHE A 50 -13.12 7.82 7.01
C PHE A 50 -12.39 8.44 8.20
N SER A 51 -12.62 9.73 8.43
CA SER A 51 -12.04 10.45 9.54
C SER A 51 -13.03 11.44 10.13
N VAL A 52 -13.00 11.58 11.46
CA VAL A 52 -13.73 12.61 12.19
C VAL A 52 -12.71 13.48 12.91
N LEU A 53 -12.77 14.80 12.68
CA LEU A 53 -11.88 15.76 13.34
C LEU A 53 -11.97 15.64 14.87
N ALA A 54 -10.82 15.68 15.55
CA ALA A 54 -10.72 15.41 16.98
C ALA A 54 -11.73 16.19 17.86
N PRO A 55 -11.98 17.52 17.66
CA PRO A 55 -12.97 18.26 18.44
C PRO A 55 -14.42 17.82 18.23
N TYR A 56 -14.69 17.06 17.17
CA TYR A 56 -16.04 16.59 16.80
C TYR A 56 -16.27 15.11 17.08
N ARG A 57 -15.27 14.42 17.60
CA ARG A 57 -15.38 13.00 18.01
C ARG A 57 -16.37 12.85 19.18
N ARG A 58 -16.90 11.65 19.35
CA ARG A 58 -17.88 11.27 20.41
C ARG A 58 -19.24 11.99 20.34
N ARG A 59 -19.58 12.56 19.18
CA ARG A 59 -20.87 13.22 18.90
C ARG A 59 -21.79 12.40 17.97
N GLY A 60 -21.49 11.13 17.75
CA GLY A 60 -22.29 10.26 16.86
C GLY A 60 -21.89 10.27 15.38
N ILE A 61 -21.01 11.20 14.95
CA ILE A 61 -20.66 11.36 13.52
C ILE A 61 -20.11 10.06 12.90
N GLY A 62 -19.21 9.34 13.58
CA GLY A 62 -18.72 8.06 13.07
C GLY A 62 -19.84 7.01 12.88
N ARG A 63 -20.87 7.03 13.74
CA ARG A 63 -22.04 6.16 13.62
C ARG A 63 -22.96 6.54 12.47
N SER A 64 -23.09 7.83 12.16
CA SER A 64 -23.92 8.29 11.04
C SER A 64 -23.42 7.84 9.67
N HIS A 65 -22.16 7.42 9.54
CA HIS A 65 -21.64 6.82 8.32
C HIS A 65 -22.11 5.36 8.09
N LEU A 66 -22.50 4.62 9.15
CA LEU A 66 -22.80 3.19 9.03
C LEU A 66 -24.00 2.88 8.13
N PRO A 67 -25.14 3.59 8.19
CA PRO A 67 -26.24 3.39 7.24
C PRO A 67 -25.82 3.63 5.79
N VAL A 68 -24.99 4.65 5.53
CA VAL A 68 -24.47 4.95 4.19
C VAL A 68 -23.57 3.80 3.69
N LEU A 69 -22.71 3.26 4.55
CA LEU A 69 -21.86 2.12 4.20
C LEU A 69 -22.68 0.88 3.88
N LEU A 70 -23.73 0.60 4.66
CA LEU A 70 -24.63 -0.53 4.42
C LEU A 70 -25.36 -0.38 3.07
N GLU A 71 -25.89 0.82 2.77
CA GLU A 71 -26.55 1.13 1.50
C GLU A 71 -25.59 0.93 0.31
N LEU A 72 -24.32 1.38 0.43
CA LEU A 72 -23.30 1.19 -0.59
C LEU A 72 -23.00 -0.30 -0.80
N MET A 73 -22.87 -1.08 0.28
CA MET A 73 -22.64 -2.53 0.19
C MET A 73 -23.80 -3.22 -0.53
N ASP A 74 -25.05 -2.86 -0.20
CA ASP A 74 -26.25 -3.44 -0.83
C ASP A 74 -26.32 -3.08 -2.32
N ARG A 75 -26.06 -1.82 -2.67
CA ARG A 75 -26.08 -1.34 -4.04
C ARG A 75 -25.03 -1.98 -4.93
N ASP A 76 -23.81 -2.14 -4.40
CA ASP A 76 -22.65 -2.61 -5.16
C ASP A 76 -22.43 -4.14 -5.00
N GLY A 77 -23.30 -4.83 -4.23
CA GLY A 77 -23.25 -6.27 -3.99
C GLY A 77 -22.04 -6.73 -3.17
N CYS A 78 -21.55 -5.86 -2.27
CA CYS A 78 -20.39 -6.17 -1.43
C CYS A 78 -20.81 -6.98 -0.19
N HIS A 79 -20.00 -7.97 0.18
CA HIS A 79 -20.27 -8.80 1.36
C HIS A 79 -19.37 -8.46 2.55
N THR A 80 -18.23 -7.83 2.29
CA THR A 80 -17.21 -7.51 3.30
C THR A 80 -16.83 -6.04 3.21
N LEU A 81 -16.92 -5.35 4.34
CA LEU A 81 -16.41 -3.99 4.53
C LEU A 81 -15.02 -4.08 5.15
N THR A 82 -14.02 -3.49 4.49
CA THR A 82 -12.65 -3.38 4.98
C THR A 82 -12.36 -1.97 5.43
N LEU A 83 -11.80 -1.84 6.63
CA LEU A 83 -11.47 -0.58 7.29
C LEU A 83 -10.08 -0.68 7.90
N GLU A 84 -9.44 0.46 8.10
CA GLU A 84 -8.14 0.54 8.76
C GLU A 84 -8.13 1.60 9.87
N SER A 85 -7.25 1.46 10.83
CA SER A 85 -6.95 2.52 11.80
C SER A 85 -5.51 2.48 12.26
N GLU A 86 -4.95 3.67 12.47
CA GLU A 86 -3.65 3.92 13.10
C GLU A 86 -3.80 4.67 14.43
N GLU A 87 -5.04 5.01 14.84
CA GLU A 87 -5.31 5.79 16.03
C GLU A 87 -6.18 5.02 17.03
N GLU A 88 -5.89 5.13 18.32
CA GLU A 88 -6.65 4.49 19.40
C GLU A 88 -8.17 4.73 19.32
N PRO A 89 -8.67 5.96 19.04
CA PRO A 89 -10.12 6.17 18.88
C PRO A 89 -10.74 5.40 17.72
N GLY A 90 -9.99 5.17 16.64
CA GLY A 90 -10.42 4.36 15.51
C GLY A 90 -10.47 2.87 15.88
N HIS A 91 -9.43 2.34 16.52
CA HIS A 91 -9.42 0.96 17.03
C HIS A 91 -10.59 0.70 17.98
N ALA A 92 -10.85 1.64 18.92
CA ALA A 92 -11.98 1.54 19.84
C ALA A 92 -13.33 1.58 19.11
N PHE A 93 -13.48 2.38 18.06
CA PHE A 93 -14.67 2.43 17.22
C PHE A 93 -14.89 1.12 16.46
N LEU A 94 -13.84 0.57 15.82
CA LEU A 94 -13.91 -0.68 15.08
C LEU A 94 -14.17 -1.87 15.97
N GLY A 95 -13.62 -1.90 17.18
CA GLY A 95 -13.95 -2.89 18.21
C GLY A 95 -15.41 -2.78 18.68
N TRP A 96 -15.93 -1.55 18.92
CA TRP A 96 -17.33 -1.31 19.22
C TRP A 96 -18.24 -1.76 18.06
N LEU A 97 -17.84 -1.53 16.82
CA LEU A 97 -18.57 -1.95 15.62
C LEU A 97 -18.68 -3.49 15.54
N GLY A 98 -17.76 -4.22 16.17
CA GLY A 98 -17.65 -5.68 16.07
C GLY A 98 -16.89 -6.14 14.83
N ALA A 99 -16.10 -5.24 14.20
CA ALA A 99 -15.21 -5.59 13.11
C ALA A 99 -14.06 -6.47 13.63
N ALA A 100 -13.78 -7.56 12.93
CA ALA A 100 -12.68 -8.45 13.26
C ALA A 100 -11.36 -7.84 12.79
N LYS A 101 -10.37 -7.76 13.69
CA LYS A 101 -9.01 -7.38 13.32
C LYS A 101 -8.39 -8.52 12.51
N LYS A 102 -7.92 -8.24 11.32
CA LYS A 102 -7.46 -9.20 10.32
C LYS A 102 -5.96 -9.14 10.07
N SER A 103 -5.37 -7.94 10.11
CA SER A 103 -3.93 -7.74 9.96
C SER A 103 -3.45 -6.65 10.91
N GLU A 104 -2.22 -6.78 11.36
CA GLU A 104 -1.52 -5.75 12.13
C GLU A 104 -0.22 -5.40 11.42
N GLY A 105 0.15 -4.14 11.48
CA GLY A 105 1.37 -3.68 10.88
C GLY A 105 1.81 -2.33 11.39
N ALA A 106 2.87 -1.81 10.79
CA ALA A 106 3.36 -0.50 11.16
C ALA A 106 3.89 0.27 9.96
N GLU A 107 3.70 1.57 9.99
CA GLU A 107 4.59 2.48 9.29
C GLU A 107 5.94 2.47 10.01
N ASN A 108 6.99 2.14 9.26
CA ASN A 108 8.37 2.17 9.72
C ASN A 108 9.12 3.28 9.00
N ARG A 109 9.99 4.00 9.70
CA ARG A 109 10.80 5.07 9.11
C ARG A 109 12.27 4.85 9.32
N LEU A 110 13.05 5.11 8.26
CA LEU A 110 14.50 5.16 8.26
C LEU A 110 14.94 6.62 8.23
N HIS A 111 15.80 7.03 9.16
CA HIS A 111 16.45 8.34 9.14
C HIS A 111 17.74 8.24 8.32
N ILE A 112 17.75 8.82 7.12
CA ILE A 112 18.85 8.67 6.17
C ILE A 112 20.20 9.12 6.71
N PRO A 113 20.30 10.25 7.49
CA PRO A 113 21.56 10.65 8.13
C PRO A 113 22.17 9.64 9.11
N GLU A 114 21.36 8.72 9.67
CA GLU A 114 21.82 7.70 10.63
C GLU A 114 22.21 6.36 9.96
N VAL A 115 22.17 6.27 8.63
CA VAL A 115 22.42 5.02 7.89
C VAL A 115 23.88 4.60 7.98
N ASP A 116 24.12 3.32 8.25
CA ASP A 116 25.44 2.69 8.07
C ASP A 116 25.75 2.46 6.59
N TRP A 117 26.31 3.48 5.96
CA TRP A 117 26.66 3.46 4.53
C TRP A 117 27.72 2.42 4.19
N ALA A 118 28.57 2.01 5.14
CA ALA A 118 29.53 0.94 4.93
C ALA A 118 28.79 -0.42 4.80
N MET A 119 27.76 -0.65 5.61
CA MET A 119 26.92 -1.82 5.50
C MET A 119 26.12 -1.81 4.18
N ILE A 120 25.56 -0.67 3.78
CA ILE A 120 24.79 -0.54 2.52
C ILE A 120 25.68 -0.91 1.32
N ARG A 121 26.87 -0.34 1.21
CA ARG A 121 27.83 -0.68 0.14
C ARG A 121 28.19 -2.16 0.14
N ARG A 122 28.48 -2.72 1.33
CA ARG A 122 28.78 -4.15 1.47
C ARG A 122 27.60 -5.04 0.99
N TRP A 123 26.36 -4.65 1.27
CA TRP A 123 25.18 -5.43 0.81
C TRP A 123 24.99 -5.38 -0.71
N ILE A 124 25.33 -4.28 -1.35
CA ILE A 124 25.37 -4.15 -2.82
C ILE A 124 26.42 -5.10 -3.39
N ASP A 125 27.66 -5.01 -2.89
CA ASP A 125 28.77 -5.87 -3.34
C ASP A 125 28.49 -7.38 -3.10
N GLU A 126 27.91 -7.72 -1.96
CA GLU A 126 27.51 -9.10 -1.65
C GLU A 126 26.42 -9.61 -2.61
N GLY A 127 25.45 -8.75 -2.96
CA GLY A 127 24.39 -9.09 -3.90
C GLY A 127 24.92 -9.37 -5.30
N GLU A 128 25.76 -8.49 -5.82
CA GLU A 128 26.40 -8.65 -7.13
C GLU A 128 27.28 -9.90 -7.21
N LYS A 129 28.12 -10.15 -6.18
CA LYS A 129 29.00 -11.32 -6.13
C LYS A 129 28.23 -12.62 -5.90
N GLY A 130 27.15 -12.57 -5.09
CA GLY A 130 26.34 -13.73 -4.75
C GLY A 130 25.37 -14.17 -5.87
N SER A 131 25.15 -13.32 -6.86
CA SER A 131 24.25 -13.58 -7.99
C SER A 131 24.85 -13.01 -9.30
N PRO A 132 26.01 -13.50 -9.76
CA PRO A 132 26.78 -12.86 -10.85
C PRO A 132 26.07 -12.93 -12.21
N GLU A 133 25.14 -13.85 -12.40
CA GLU A 133 24.37 -13.97 -13.63
C GLU A 133 23.06 -13.14 -13.60
N THR A 134 22.64 -12.70 -12.41
CA THR A 134 21.42 -11.92 -12.21
C THR A 134 21.71 -10.45 -12.54
N LYS A 135 20.95 -9.86 -13.47
CA LYS A 135 21.09 -8.46 -13.84
C LYS A 135 20.24 -7.59 -12.93
N LEU A 136 20.80 -6.47 -12.48
CA LEU A 136 20.06 -5.41 -11.81
C LEU A 136 19.65 -4.38 -12.86
N GLU A 137 18.35 -4.10 -12.96
CA GLU A 137 17.76 -3.12 -13.87
C GLU A 137 17.14 -1.99 -13.07
N VAL A 138 17.28 -0.76 -13.59
CA VAL A 138 16.85 0.46 -12.92
C VAL A 138 15.97 1.27 -13.86
N TYR A 139 14.82 1.67 -13.38
CA TYR A 139 13.87 2.52 -14.08
C TYR A 139 13.57 3.75 -13.23
N ASP A 140 13.92 4.91 -13.74
CA ASP A 140 13.55 6.19 -13.17
C ASP A 140 12.30 6.68 -13.88
N ASP A 141 11.32 7.12 -13.15
CA ASP A 141 9.96 7.41 -13.53
C ASP A 141 9.13 6.11 -13.74
N HIS A 142 9.01 5.55 -14.96
CA HIS A 142 8.13 4.41 -15.24
C HIS A 142 8.90 3.27 -15.92
N ILE A 143 8.36 2.06 -15.78
CA ILE A 143 8.76 0.95 -16.65
C ILE A 143 8.35 1.33 -18.08
N PRO A 144 9.25 1.23 -19.08
CA PRO A 144 8.94 1.55 -20.48
C PRO A 144 7.71 0.77 -20.99
N ASP A 145 6.85 1.45 -21.76
CA ASP A 145 5.60 0.87 -22.27
C ASP A 145 5.83 -0.44 -23.05
N ALA A 146 6.92 -0.52 -23.80
CA ALA A 146 7.31 -1.72 -24.55
C ALA A 146 7.60 -2.95 -23.67
N LEU A 147 7.88 -2.75 -22.38
CA LEU A 147 8.16 -3.83 -21.42
C LEU A 147 6.95 -4.21 -20.57
N LEU A 148 5.85 -3.47 -20.62
CA LEU A 148 4.72 -3.68 -19.72
C LEU A 148 4.03 -5.03 -19.94
N GLU A 149 3.98 -5.54 -21.17
CA GLU A 149 3.37 -6.85 -21.48
C GLU A 149 4.13 -8.01 -20.80
N GLU A 150 5.46 -7.89 -20.70
CA GLU A 150 6.29 -8.87 -20.01
C GLU A 150 6.31 -8.63 -18.49
N PHE A 151 6.36 -7.37 -18.08
CA PHE A 151 6.52 -6.96 -16.68
C PHE A 151 5.25 -7.23 -15.85
N ALA A 152 4.07 -6.84 -16.35
CA ALA A 152 2.84 -6.83 -15.58
C ALA A 152 2.45 -8.19 -14.95
N PRO A 153 2.48 -9.33 -15.66
CA PRO A 153 2.17 -10.62 -15.06
C PRO A 153 3.21 -11.03 -14.00
N GLN A 154 4.49 -10.70 -14.19
CA GLN A 154 5.54 -10.99 -13.23
C GLN A 154 5.40 -10.12 -11.97
N PHE A 155 5.00 -8.85 -12.13
CA PHE A 155 4.68 -7.96 -11.01
C PHE A 155 3.46 -8.45 -10.22
N SER A 156 2.36 -8.86 -10.91
CA SER A 156 1.21 -9.49 -10.25
C SER A 156 1.64 -10.68 -9.40
N ALA A 157 2.47 -11.57 -9.95
CA ALA A 157 2.97 -12.73 -9.24
C ALA A 157 3.79 -12.35 -7.97
N LEU A 158 4.60 -11.30 -8.04
CA LEU A 158 5.34 -10.79 -6.89
C LEU A 158 4.41 -10.18 -5.83
N LEU A 159 3.43 -9.34 -6.24
CA LEU A 159 2.46 -8.72 -5.32
C LEU A 159 1.67 -9.76 -4.53
N ASN A 160 1.24 -10.85 -5.19
CA ASN A 160 0.49 -11.93 -4.54
C ASN A 160 1.36 -12.82 -3.61
N THR A 161 2.67 -12.53 -3.46
CA THR A 161 3.52 -13.16 -2.44
C THR A 161 3.57 -12.38 -1.11
N MET A 162 2.93 -11.23 -1.02
CA MET A 162 2.86 -10.45 0.21
C MET A 162 2.04 -11.20 1.28
N PRO A 163 2.44 -11.14 2.55
CA PRO A 163 1.60 -11.65 3.63
C PRO A 163 0.42 -10.70 3.85
N TRP A 164 -0.78 -11.25 3.84
CA TRP A 164 -2.04 -10.56 4.11
C TRP A 164 -2.66 -10.96 5.45
N ASP A 165 -1.95 -11.79 6.23
CA ASP A 165 -2.43 -12.38 7.49
C ASP A 165 -3.79 -13.05 7.29
N ASP A 166 -4.81 -12.70 8.10
CA ASP A 166 -6.17 -13.21 8.00
C ASP A 166 -7.11 -12.30 7.17
N LEU A 167 -6.54 -11.30 6.46
CA LEU A 167 -7.32 -10.38 5.64
C LEU A 167 -7.89 -11.10 4.42
N ASP A 168 -9.21 -11.11 4.30
CA ASP A 168 -9.87 -11.55 3.08
C ASP A 168 -9.66 -10.51 1.97
N HIS A 169 -9.10 -10.91 0.87
CA HIS A 169 -8.89 -10.07 -0.30
C HIS A 169 -8.91 -10.93 -1.58
N GLY A 170 -9.17 -10.29 -2.71
CA GLY A 170 -9.05 -10.95 -4.00
C GLY A 170 -7.61 -10.94 -4.53
N GLU A 171 -7.43 -11.56 -5.69
CA GLU A 171 -6.15 -11.55 -6.39
C GLU A 171 -5.78 -10.14 -6.85
N ILE A 172 -4.51 -9.77 -6.69
CA ILE A 172 -3.97 -8.51 -7.25
C ILE A 172 -3.54 -8.79 -8.68
N VAL A 173 -4.21 -8.14 -9.62
CA VAL A 173 -3.96 -8.30 -11.05
C VAL A 173 -3.44 -6.99 -11.64
N ALA A 174 -2.13 -6.91 -11.85
CA ALA A 174 -1.52 -5.87 -12.65
C ALA A 174 -1.60 -6.26 -14.13
N THR A 175 -2.11 -5.37 -14.96
CA THR A 175 -2.07 -5.46 -16.42
C THR A 175 -1.33 -4.24 -16.97
N PRO A 176 -0.85 -4.27 -18.22
CA PRO A 176 -0.26 -3.07 -18.83
C PRO A 176 -1.18 -1.84 -18.74
N GLU A 177 -2.48 -2.05 -18.87
CA GLU A 177 -3.48 -0.98 -18.78
C GLU A 177 -3.61 -0.42 -17.35
N VAL A 178 -3.59 -1.28 -16.32
CA VAL A 178 -3.57 -0.86 -14.91
C VAL A 178 -2.32 -0.05 -14.62
N LEU A 179 -1.15 -0.52 -15.07
CA LEU A 179 0.11 0.17 -14.84
C LEU A 179 0.17 1.53 -15.54
N ARG A 180 -0.29 1.64 -16.79
CA ARG A 180 -0.38 2.93 -17.48
C ARG A 180 -1.27 3.91 -16.71
N HIS A 181 -2.43 3.43 -16.24
CA HIS A 181 -3.33 4.26 -15.46
C HIS A 181 -2.72 4.72 -14.13
N GLU A 182 -2.00 3.83 -13.41
CA GLU A 182 -1.31 4.21 -12.18
C GLU A 182 -0.16 5.22 -12.45
N TYR A 183 0.58 5.05 -13.54
CA TYR A 183 1.62 6.00 -13.94
C TYR A 183 1.03 7.38 -14.28
N GLU A 184 -0.07 7.43 -15.04
CA GLU A 184 -0.79 8.68 -15.30
C GLU A 184 -1.24 9.37 -14.00
N ARG A 185 -1.72 8.61 -13.01
CA ARG A 185 -2.09 9.14 -11.69
C ARG A 185 -0.90 9.68 -10.91
N MET A 186 0.23 8.98 -10.95
CA MET A 186 1.48 9.43 -10.33
C MET A 186 1.96 10.74 -10.97
N ASP A 187 1.94 10.84 -12.29
CA ASP A 187 2.30 12.04 -13.03
C ASP A 187 1.41 13.23 -12.70
N LEU A 188 0.08 13.02 -12.67
CA LEU A 188 -0.89 14.05 -12.29
C LEU A 188 -0.70 14.54 -10.85
N ALA A 189 -0.21 13.67 -9.97
CA ALA A 189 0.15 14.02 -8.59
C ALA A 189 1.55 14.63 -8.46
N GLY A 190 2.32 14.70 -9.55
CA GLY A 190 3.71 15.16 -9.56
C GLY A 190 4.68 14.22 -8.82
N LEU A 191 4.31 12.94 -8.67
CA LEU A 191 5.18 11.95 -8.04
C LEU A 191 6.27 11.51 -9.00
N LYS A 192 7.48 11.31 -8.47
CA LYS A 192 8.55 10.60 -9.13
C LYS A 192 8.59 9.17 -8.62
N HIS A 193 8.58 8.21 -9.51
CA HIS A 193 8.56 6.78 -9.23
C HIS A 193 9.86 6.14 -9.69
N HIS A 194 10.48 5.33 -8.85
CA HIS A 194 11.72 4.63 -9.15
C HIS A 194 11.55 3.15 -8.87
N THR A 195 11.93 2.34 -9.84
CA THR A 195 11.90 0.87 -9.72
C THR A 195 13.30 0.31 -9.92
N VAL A 196 13.69 -0.61 -9.04
CA VAL A 196 14.87 -1.46 -9.20
C VAL A 196 14.41 -2.90 -9.16
N LEU A 197 14.81 -3.68 -10.15
CA LEU A 197 14.49 -5.11 -10.21
C LEU A 197 15.72 -5.96 -10.52
N THR A 198 15.64 -7.23 -10.20
CA THR A 198 16.63 -8.24 -10.57
C THR A 198 16.03 -9.19 -11.59
N ARG A 199 16.77 -9.39 -12.70
CA ARG A 199 16.37 -10.28 -13.79
C ARG A 199 17.36 -11.43 -13.93
N GLU A 200 16.83 -12.64 -13.95
CA GLU A 200 17.60 -13.85 -14.17
C GLU A 200 17.91 -14.05 -15.68
N PRO A 201 18.92 -14.90 -16.04
CA PRO A 201 19.30 -15.13 -17.44
C PRO A 201 18.15 -15.60 -18.36
N ASN A 202 17.15 -16.26 -17.79
CA ASN A 202 15.97 -16.73 -18.51
C ASN A 202 14.87 -15.65 -18.65
N GLY A 203 15.13 -14.40 -18.32
CA GLY A 203 14.19 -13.27 -18.43
C GLY A 203 13.28 -13.09 -17.22
N VAL A 204 13.29 -14.00 -16.26
CA VAL A 204 12.40 -13.95 -15.09
C VAL A 204 12.86 -12.87 -14.10
N ILE A 205 11.91 -12.06 -13.61
CA ILE A 205 12.15 -11.10 -12.53
C ILE A 205 12.16 -11.86 -11.20
N SER A 206 13.33 -11.96 -10.58
CA SER A 206 13.51 -12.67 -9.30
C SER A 206 13.19 -11.81 -8.08
N GLY A 207 13.23 -10.49 -8.22
CA GLY A 207 12.84 -9.56 -7.16
C GLY A 207 12.73 -8.14 -7.66
N MET A 208 12.03 -7.29 -6.92
CA MET A 208 11.95 -5.86 -7.20
C MET A 208 11.72 -5.05 -5.94
N THR A 209 12.02 -3.77 -6.04
CA THR A 209 11.66 -2.75 -5.05
C THR A 209 11.31 -1.46 -5.77
N ASP A 210 10.32 -0.73 -5.27
CA ASP A 210 9.93 0.56 -5.82
C ASP A 210 9.72 1.61 -4.71
N ILE A 211 9.93 2.86 -5.09
CA ILE A 211 9.87 4.00 -4.19
C ILE A 211 9.35 5.22 -4.94
N THR A 212 8.63 6.09 -4.23
CA THR A 212 8.17 7.37 -4.77
C THR A 212 8.73 8.54 -3.98
N TRP A 213 8.90 9.65 -4.69
CA TRP A 213 9.21 10.96 -4.13
C TRP A 213 8.16 11.97 -4.58
N ALA A 214 7.82 12.92 -3.69
CA ALA A 214 6.81 13.94 -3.95
C ALA A 214 7.38 15.35 -3.69
N PRO A 215 7.27 16.30 -4.63
CA PRO A 215 7.81 17.65 -4.46
C PRO A 215 7.14 18.45 -3.32
N HIS A 216 5.91 18.12 -2.97
CA HIS A 216 5.20 18.74 -1.84
C HIS A 216 5.59 18.16 -0.47
N ARG A 217 6.37 17.06 -0.45
CA ARG A 217 6.96 16.43 0.76
C ARG A 217 8.42 16.03 0.50
N PRO A 218 9.32 16.98 0.15
CA PRO A 218 10.63 16.66 -0.42
C PRO A 218 11.55 15.90 0.53
N LYS A 219 11.29 15.99 1.85
CA LYS A 219 12.12 15.33 2.87
C LYS A 219 11.78 13.87 3.12
N ILE A 220 10.71 13.34 2.51
CA ILE A 220 10.22 11.98 2.77
C ILE A 220 10.09 11.23 1.44
N LEU A 221 10.76 10.09 1.36
CA LEU A 221 10.59 9.09 0.32
C LEU A 221 9.62 8.02 0.82
N SER A 222 8.72 7.55 -0.04
CA SER A 222 7.75 6.49 0.29
C SER A 222 8.13 5.21 -0.44
N GLN A 223 8.65 4.22 0.27
CA GLN A 223 8.91 2.90 -0.28
C GLN A 223 7.60 2.11 -0.31
N LEU A 224 7.15 1.72 -1.50
CA LEU A 224 5.86 1.07 -1.72
C LEU A 224 5.98 -0.44 -1.55
N PHE A 225 6.74 -1.10 -2.41
CA PHE A 225 6.87 -2.55 -2.44
C PHE A 225 8.34 -2.98 -2.39
N THR A 226 8.60 -4.13 -1.83
CA THR A 226 9.82 -4.91 -2.00
C THR A 226 9.44 -6.39 -1.91
N GLY A 227 9.68 -7.12 -2.96
CA GLY A 227 9.40 -8.55 -3.01
C GLY A 227 10.49 -9.35 -3.71
N VAL A 228 10.63 -10.60 -3.31
CA VAL A 228 11.51 -11.60 -3.94
C VAL A 228 10.69 -12.86 -4.14
N ARG A 229 10.74 -13.40 -5.35
CA ARG A 229 10.07 -14.67 -5.68
C ARG A 229 10.46 -15.77 -4.69
N PRO A 230 9.54 -16.65 -4.31
CA PRO A 230 9.80 -17.70 -3.35
C PRO A 230 11.01 -18.57 -3.70
N ASP A 231 11.17 -18.93 -4.98
CA ASP A 231 12.28 -19.76 -5.50
C ASP A 231 13.63 -19.04 -5.55
N ALA A 232 13.64 -17.70 -5.45
CA ALA A 232 14.85 -16.88 -5.43
C ALA A 232 15.23 -16.38 -4.01
N ARG A 233 14.43 -16.72 -3.00
CA ARG A 233 14.72 -16.34 -1.60
C ARG A 233 15.98 -17.02 -1.08
N GLY A 234 16.57 -16.48 -0.02
CA GLY A 234 17.82 -16.98 0.57
C GLY A 234 19.11 -16.51 -0.12
N ARG A 235 19.05 -15.99 -1.33
CA ARG A 235 20.21 -15.50 -2.12
C ARG A 235 20.65 -14.07 -1.75
N GLY A 236 19.97 -13.40 -0.83
CA GLY A 236 20.30 -12.02 -0.44
C GLY A 236 19.71 -10.93 -1.36
N ILE A 237 18.90 -11.29 -2.37
CA ILE A 237 18.32 -10.36 -3.35
C ILE A 237 17.54 -9.22 -2.68
N GLY A 238 16.71 -9.50 -1.67
CA GLY A 238 15.97 -8.46 -0.97
C GLY A 238 16.84 -7.41 -0.28
N LYS A 239 17.97 -7.83 0.30
CA LYS A 239 18.98 -6.90 0.86
C LYS A 239 19.64 -6.07 -0.23
N TRP A 240 20.02 -6.71 -1.31
CA TRP A 240 20.67 -6.05 -2.46
C TRP A 240 19.77 -4.96 -3.06
N LEU A 241 18.53 -5.31 -3.38
CA LEU A 241 17.54 -4.39 -3.93
C LEU A 241 17.33 -3.16 -3.04
N LYS A 242 17.08 -3.39 -1.75
CA LYS A 242 16.85 -2.29 -0.79
C LYS A 242 18.08 -1.43 -0.58
N ALA A 243 19.28 -2.05 -0.51
CA ALA A 243 20.53 -1.31 -0.35
C ALA A 243 20.83 -0.47 -1.59
N TYR A 244 20.67 -1.03 -2.79
CA TYR A 244 20.87 -0.31 -4.04
C TYR A 244 19.88 0.85 -4.19
N MET A 245 18.58 0.61 -3.92
CA MET A 245 17.57 1.66 -3.97
C MET A 245 17.88 2.79 -2.99
N LEU A 246 18.26 2.47 -1.75
CA LEU A 246 18.61 3.48 -0.75
C LEU A 246 19.82 4.34 -1.19
N ASP A 247 20.89 3.70 -1.67
CA ASP A 247 22.08 4.41 -2.17
C ASP A 247 21.73 5.31 -3.37
N ARG A 248 20.88 4.83 -4.28
CA ARG A 248 20.41 5.61 -5.42
C ARG A 248 19.57 6.81 -4.99
N MET A 249 18.60 6.60 -4.10
CA MET A 249 17.71 7.68 -3.62
C MET A 249 18.49 8.76 -2.87
N HIS A 250 19.49 8.38 -2.07
CA HIS A 250 20.33 9.34 -1.38
C HIS A 250 21.11 10.24 -2.36
N ARG A 251 21.51 9.70 -3.52
CA ARG A 251 22.19 10.50 -4.56
C ARG A 251 21.24 11.39 -5.36
N LEU A 252 20.03 10.90 -5.67
CA LEU A 252 19.04 11.64 -6.45
C LEU A 252 18.32 12.72 -5.62
N TYR A 253 18.11 12.45 -4.34
CA TYR A 253 17.38 13.32 -3.42
C TYR A 253 18.20 13.60 -2.16
N PRO A 254 19.29 14.38 -2.27
CA PRO A 254 20.24 14.60 -1.16
C PRO A 254 19.59 15.32 0.04
N ASP A 255 18.50 16.04 -0.19
CA ASP A 255 17.74 16.74 0.87
C ASP A 255 16.68 15.86 1.54
N ALA A 256 16.48 14.62 1.09
CA ALA A 256 15.58 13.68 1.75
C ALA A 256 16.17 13.24 3.10
N GLU A 257 15.35 13.31 4.13
CA GLU A 257 15.75 12.97 5.50
C GLU A 257 15.21 11.58 5.91
N TRP A 258 14.10 11.15 5.32
CA TRP A 258 13.38 9.97 5.75
C TRP A 258 12.97 9.07 4.59
N ILE A 259 12.97 7.76 4.85
CA ILE A 259 12.23 6.79 4.03
C ILE A 259 11.15 6.17 4.92
N SER A 260 9.90 6.20 4.44
CA SER A 260 8.74 5.57 5.08
C SER A 260 8.34 4.31 4.32
N THR A 261 7.95 3.25 5.04
CA THR A 261 7.42 2.01 4.46
C THR A 261 6.41 1.36 5.40
N GLY A 262 5.35 0.74 4.85
CA GLY A 262 4.42 -0.12 5.58
C GLY A 262 4.90 -1.57 5.59
N ASN A 263 4.70 -2.27 6.71
CA ASN A 263 4.92 -3.70 6.79
C ASN A 263 3.92 -4.35 7.74
N ALA A 264 3.37 -5.50 7.35
CA ALA A 264 2.68 -6.39 8.26
C ALA A 264 3.66 -6.93 9.32
N ASP A 265 3.20 -7.07 10.55
CA ASP A 265 4.02 -7.59 11.66
C ASP A 265 4.42 -9.06 11.45
N SER A 266 3.68 -9.80 10.64
CA SER A 266 3.99 -11.17 10.21
C SER A 266 5.13 -11.27 9.19
N ASN A 267 5.51 -10.16 8.51
CA ASN A 267 6.56 -10.16 7.49
C ASN A 267 7.97 -10.18 8.11
N GLY A 268 8.28 -11.23 8.86
CA GLY A 268 9.55 -11.38 9.57
C GLY A 268 10.80 -11.16 8.71
N PRO A 269 10.92 -11.77 7.51
CA PRO A 269 12.09 -11.58 6.65
C PRO A 269 12.31 -10.11 6.24
N MET A 270 11.25 -9.38 5.87
CA MET A 270 11.35 -7.97 5.48
C MET A 270 11.64 -7.09 6.69
N LEU A 271 10.99 -7.35 7.82
CA LEU A 271 11.24 -6.64 9.08
C LEU A 271 12.68 -6.81 9.54
N ALA A 272 13.28 -8.00 9.37
CA ALA A 272 14.69 -8.26 9.70
C ALA A 272 15.64 -7.41 8.82
N ILE A 273 15.38 -7.28 7.52
CA ILE A 273 16.13 -6.39 6.62
C ILE A 273 15.98 -4.95 7.05
N ASN A 274 14.73 -4.48 7.23
CA ASN A 274 14.43 -3.11 7.62
C ASN A 274 15.10 -2.73 8.96
N LYS A 275 15.01 -3.59 9.97
CA LYS A 275 15.65 -3.36 11.27
C LYS A 275 17.17 -3.20 11.15
N ARG A 276 17.82 -4.03 10.33
CA ARG A 276 19.26 -3.93 10.09
C ARG A 276 19.64 -2.66 9.34
N MET A 277 18.80 -2.16 8.43
CA MET A 277 19.00 -0.88 7.75
C MET A 277 18.83 0.32 8.69
N GLY A 278 18.17 0.15 9.83
CA GLY A 278 17.91 1.21 10.79
C GLY A 278 16.48 1.73 10.79
N PHE A 279 15.55 1.08 10.09
CA PHE A 279 14.13 1.43 10.20
C PHE A 279 13.64 1.21 11.63
N LYS A 280 12.87 2.18 12.11
CA LYS A 280 12.21 2.16 13.43
C LYS A 280 10.71 2.29 13.24
N ARG A 281 9.92 1.60 14.07
CA ARG A 281 8.46 1.74 14.07
C ARG A 281 8.11 3.19 14.37
N HIS A 282 7.31 3.81 13.50
CA HIS A 282 6.85 5.18 13.64
C HIS A 282 5.39 5.23 14.09
N ARG A 283 4.53 4.44 13.46
CA ARG A 283 3.11 4.39 13.76
C ARG A 283 2.61 2.95 13.59
N TRP A 284 1.77 2.53 14.52
CA TRP A 284 1.10 1.23 14.46
C TRP A 284 -0.26 1.37 13.79
N GLY A 285 -0.68 0.35 13.05
CA GLY A 285 -1.98 0.27 12.43
C GLY A 285 -2.51 -1.14 12.36
N ALA A 286 -3.79 -1.27 12.11
CA ALA A 286 -4.44 -2.55 11.88
C ALA A 286 -5.58 -2.41 10.87
N GLU A 287 -5.81 -3.49 10.14
CA GLU A 287 -6.91 -3.65 9.21
C GLU A 287 -7.99 -4.53 9.82
N TYR A 288 -9.22 -4.13 9.57
CA TYR A 288 -10.42 -4.75 10.13
C TYR A 288 -11.40 -5.08 9.03
N GLN A 289 -12.12 -6.18 9.20
CA GLN A 289 -13.20 -6.56 8.31
C GLN A 289 -14.48 -6.88 9.09
N ILE A 290 -15.60 -6.49 8.52
CA ILE A 290 -16.93 -6.83 9.02
C ILE A 290 -17.82 -7.26 7.85
N SER A 291 -18.59 -8.34 8.06
CA SER A 291 -19.55 -8.77 7.05
C SER A 291 -20.74 -7.79 6.97
N ARG A 292 -21.35 -7.73 5.79
CA ARG A 292 -22.57 -6.96 5.53
C ARG A 292 -23.66 -7.22 6.58
N ASP A 293 -23.91 -8.47 6.93
CA ASP A 293 -24.98 -8.85 7.87
C ASP A 293 -24.69 -8.34 9.28
N LYS A 294 -23.46 -8.50 9.78
CA LYS A 294 -23.06 -7.93 11.07
C LYS A 294 -23.15 -6.41 11.10
N LEU A 295 -22.82 -5.75 9.98
CA LEU A 295 -23.00 -4.30 9.86
C LEU A 295 -24.49 -3.92 9.94
N ALA A 296 -25.37 -4.67 9.25
CA ALA A 296 -26.81 -4.45 9.29
C ALA A 296 -27.37 -4.58 10.71
N GLU A 297 -27.03 -5.66 11.43
CA GLU A 297 -27.41 -5.83 12.85
C GLU A 297 -26.97 -4.64 13.71
N ARG A 298 -25.76 -4.10 13.44
CA ARG A 298 -25.26 -2.95 14.19
C ARG A 298 -26.00 -1.66 13.85
N VAL A 299 -26.40 -1.47 12.59
CA VAL A 299 -27.17 -0.29 12.13
C VAL A 299 -28.59 -0.35 12.74
N GLU A 300 -29.24 -1.50 12.71
CA GLU A 300 -30.57 -1.71 13.34
C GLU A 300 -30.55 -1.40 14.83
N ALA A 301 -29.50 -1.76 15.54
CA ALA A 301 -29.34 -1.46 16.97
C ALA A 301 -29.10 0.04 17.29
N LEU A 302 -28.98 0.91 16.28
CA LEU A 302 -28.84 2.37 16.44
C LEU A 302 -30.19 3.10 16.42
N VAL A 303 -31.24 2.44 15.93
CA VAL A 303 -32.62 2.94 15.86
C VAL A 303 -33.36 2.64 17.15
#